data_c2cb96140242d69232161d33e2ef4744
#
_entry.id   c2cb96140242d69232161d33e2ef4744
#
_cell.length_a   1.000
_cell.length_b   1.000
_cell.length_c   1.000
_cell.angle_alpha   90.00
_cell.angle_beta   90.00
_cell.angle_gamma   90.00
#
_symmetry.space_group_name_H-M   'P 1'
#
loop_
_entity.id
_entity.type
_entity.pdbx_description
1 polymer ?
#
loop_
_entity_poly.entity_id
_entity_poly.type
_entity_poly.pdbx_seq_one_letter_code
_entity_poly.pdbx_strand_id
1 'polypeptide(L)'
;MKKIVIIGGGISGLYIASLLRQNSNYEITVYEKNNSVNLEKGYGIQLSVNSIKLLNKIGFQNINFKEKFFPNKVSFYSLKNKDKICDLNISAFNDTNDKYTTLQRFTLIDFLKNKLPNDLINYNKKVIEVKNESKI
;
A
#
# COMPACT_ATOMS: atom_id res chain seq x y z
N MET A 1 21.83 13.87 9.54
CA MET A 1 20.53 13.23 9.27
C MET A 1 20.06 13.64 7.89
N LYS A 2 19.66 12.69 7.03
CA LYS A 2 19.19 13.00 5.67
C LYS A 2 17.70 13.31 5.69
N LYS A 3 17.29 14.47 5.18
CA LYS A 3 15.89 14.85 5.07
C LYS A 3 15.26 14.23 3.82
N ILE A 4 14.11 13.59 3.98
CA ILE A 4 13.36 12.93 2.93
C ILE A 4 11.93 13.45 2.95
N VAL A 5 11.51 13.98 1.82
CA VAL A 5 10.12 14.44 1.61
C VAL A 5 9.41 13.43 0.70
N ILE A 6 8.24 13.00 1.13
CA ILE A 6 7.35 12.12 0.37
C ILE A 6 6.11 12.91 -0.02
N ILE A 7 5.80 12.96 -1.31
CA ILE A 7 4.63 13.64 -1.83
C ILE A 7 3.51 12.63 -2.08
N GLY A 8 2.45 12.75 -1.30
CA GLY A 8 1.25 11.90 -1.33
C GLY A 8 1.18 10.89 -0.19
N GLY A 9 0.09 10.95 0.58
CA GLY A 9 -0.26 10.03 1.68
C GLY A 9 -1.06 8.81 1.24
N GLY A 10 -0.91 8.35 -0.01
CA GLY A 10 -1.51 7.11 -0.51
C GLY A 10 -0.73 5.86 -0.09
N ILE A 11 -1.17 4.68 -0.56
CA ILE A 11 -0.57 3.37 -0.21
C ILE A 11 0.95 3.38 -0.38
N SER A 12 1.44 3.84 -1.53
CA SER A 12 2.89 3.85 -1.83
C SER A 12 3.66 4.81 -0.92
N GLY A 13 3.14 6.03 -0.71
CA GLY A 13 3.78 7.02 0.16
C GLY A 13 3.84 6.57 1.62
N LEU A 14 2.74 6.05 2.15
CA LEU A 14 2.69 5.52 3.51
C LEU A 14 3.60 4.30 3.69
N TYR A 15 3.65 3.41 2.69
CA TYR A 15 4.54 2.24 2.73
C TYR A 15 6.02 2.65 2.75
N ILE A 16 6.43 3.56 1.84
CA ILE A 16 7.81 4.04 1.77
C ILE A 16 8.18 4.78 3.06
N ALA A 17 7.29 5.63 3.59
CA ALA A 17 7.51 6.30 4.87
C ALA A 17 7.74 5.30 6.00
N SER A 18 6.90 4.25 6.09
CA SER A 18 7.02 3.21 7.11
C SER A 18 8.32 2.42 7.01
N LEU A 19 8.79 2.17 5.78
CA LEU A 19 10.03 1.44 5.54
C LEU A 19 11.26 2.29 5.87
N LEU A 20 11.32 3.52 5.35
CA LEU A 20 12.46 4.43 5.54
C LEU A 20 12.62 4.87 6.99
N ARG A 21 11.52 4.99 7.73
CA ARG A 21 11.54 5.35 9.15
C ARG A 21 12.28 4.34 10.03
N GLN A 22 12.47 3.11 9.58
CA GLN A 22 13.27 2.13 10.32
C GLN A 22 14.76 2.51 10.42
N ASN A 23 15.21 3.47 9.60
CA ASN A 23 16.57 3.99 9.63
C ASN A 23 16.60 5.35 10.34
N SER A 24 17.24 5.39 11.51
CA SER A 24 17.36 6.60 12.35
C SER A 24 18.13 7.76 11.69
N ASN A 25 18.84 7.51 10.59
CA ASN A 25 19.56 8.54 9.85
C ASN A 25 18.64 9.37 8.92
N TYR A 26 17.36 9.02 8.83
CA TYR A 26 16.39 9.70 7.99
C TYR A 26 15.38 10.49 8.83
N GLU A 27 15.20 11.76 8.46
CA GLU A 27 14.11 12.62 8.89
C GLU A 27 13.08 12.64 7.78
N ILE A 28 11.88 12.12 8.03
CA ILE A 28 10.86 11.91 6.99
C ILE A 28 9.71 12.85 7.21
N THR A 29 9.24 13.45 6.14
CA THR A 29 8.02 14.26 6.10
C THR A 29 7.14 13.81 4.94
N VAL A 30 5.86 13.59 5.18
CA VAL A 30 4.87 13.27 4.14
C VAL A 30 3.95 14.47 3.95
N TYR A 31 3.77 14.94 2.71
CA TYR A 31 2.77 15.95 2.36
C TYR A 31 1.58 15.30 1.65
N GLU A 32 0.39 15.50 2.19
CA GLU A 32 -0.88 15.02 1.61
C GLU A 32 -1.80 16.21 1.32
N LYS A 33 -2.35 16.25 0.09
CA LYS A 33 -3.21 17.35 -0.35
C LYS A 33 -4.58 17.37 0.32
N ASN A 34 -5.09 16.19 0.69
CA ASN A 34 -6.39 16.06 1.33
C ASN A 34 -6.28 16.36 2.84
N ASN A 35 -7.42 16.60 3.48
CA ASN A 35 -7.52 16.87 4.91
C ASN A 35 -7.31 15.63 5.78
N SER A 36 -7.38 14.45 5.18
CA SER A 36 -7.13 13.18 5.84
C SER A 36 -6.66 12.14 4.81
N VAL A 37 -6.07 11.06 5.26
CA VAL A 37 -5.94 9.86 4.43
C VAL A 37 -7.35 9.31 4.24
N ASN A 38 -7.81 9.30 2.98
CA ASN A 38 -9.18 8.91 2.68
C ASN A 38 -9.37 7.42 2.98
N LEU A 39 -10.02 7.12 4.09
CA LEU A 39 -10.44 5.78 4.52
C LEU A 39 -11.84 5.44 3.99
N GLU A 40 -12.56 6.43 3.43
CA GLU A 40 -13.94 6.22 3.03
C GLU A 40 -14.05 5.38 1.77
N LYS A 41 -14.92 4.38 1.84
CA LYS A 41 -15.47 3.55 0.76
C LYS A 41 -14.43 3.10 -0.26
N GLY A 42 -13.67 2.11 0.13
CA GLY A 42 -12.76 1.44 -0.79
C GLY A 42 -13.39 0.20 -1.40
N TYR A 43 -13.18 0.03 -2.68
CA TYR A 43 -13.31 -1.26 -3.34
C TYR A 43 -12.25 -2.24 -2.79
N GLY A 44 -12.46 -3.52 -3.05
CA GLY A 44 -11.45 -4.55 -2.77
C GLY A 44 -10.20 -4.32 -3.63
N ILE A 45 -9.06 -4.57 -3.05
CA ILE A 45 -7.77 -4.58 -3.76
C ILE A 45 -7.15 -5.97 -3.71
N GLN A 46 -6.40 -6.27 -4.74
CA GLN A 46 -5.67 -7.52 -4.86
C GLN A 46 -4.18 -7.24 -4.72
N LEU A 47 -3.54 -8.02 -3.86
CA LEU A 47 -2.11 -7.93 -3.59
C LEU A 47 -1.45 -9.23 -4.04
N SER A 48 -0.56 -9.12 -5.00
CA SER A 48 0.26 -10.25 -5.44
C SER A 48 1.26 -10.66 -4.35
N VAL A 49 1.77 -11.86 -4.47
CA VAL A 49 2.80 -12.41 -3.56
C VAL A 49 3.99 -11.45 -3.40
N ASN A 50 4.41 -10.78 -4.48
CA ASN A 50 5.49 -9.79 -4.41
C ASN A 50 5.14 -8.61 -3.51
N SER A 51 3.90 -8.11 -3.60
CA SER A 51 3.42 -7.03 -2.73
C SER A 51 3.33 -7.47 -1.28
N ILE A 52 2.88 -8.70 -1.04
CA ILE A 52 2.80 -9.28 0.31
C ILE A 52 4.19 -9.41 0.93
N LYS A 53 5.19 -9.91 0.18
CA LYS A 53 6.59 -9.97 0.63
C LYS A 53 7.13 -8.61 1.09
N LEU A 54 6.80 -7.57 0.35
CA LEU A 54 7.20 -6.20 0.73
C LEU A 54 6.46 -5.74 1.98
N LEU A 55 5.15 -5.91 2.04
CA LEU A 55 4.33 -5.48 3.17
C LEU A 55 4.66 -6.24 4.46
N ASN A 56 5.05 -7.51 4.36
CA ASN A 56 5.47 -8.32 5.51
C ASN A 56 6.75 -7.77 6.18
N LYS A 57 7.60 -7.03 5.45
CA LYS A 57 8.75 -6.32 6.05
C LYS A 57 8.35 -5.29 7.10
N ILE A 58 7.12 -4.80 7.05
CA ILE A 58 6.56 -3.86 8.02
C ILE A 58 5.45 -4.48 8.89
N GLY A 59 5.32 -5.81 8.86
CA GLY A 59 4.43 -6.56 9.76
C GLY A 59 2.99 -6.73 9.26
N PHE A 60 2.75 -6.74 7.96
CA PHE A 60 1.42 -6.96 7.37
C PHE A 60 0.81 -8.32 7.72
N GLN A 61 1.64 -9.33 7.96
CA GLN A 61 1.19 -10.65 8.42
C GLN A 61 0.34 -10.58 9.69
N ASN A 62 0.55 -9.56 10.53
CA ASN A 62 -0.13 -9.38 11.81
C ASN A 62 -1.56 -8.78 11.69
N ILE A 63 -1.99 -8.36 10.50
CA ILE A 63 -3.38 -7.97 10.25
C ILE A 63 -4.29 -9.18 10.50
N ASN A 64 -5.45 -8.92 11.12
CA ASN A 64 -6.43 -9.94 11.41
C ASN A 64 -6.76 -10.79 10.17
N PHE A 65 -6.71 -12.09 10.32
CA PHE A 65 -7.01 -13.05 9.24
C PHE A 65 -8.41 -12.84 8.65
N LYS A 66 -9.39 -12.45 9.48
CA LYS A 66 -10.77 -12.19 9.04
C LYS A 66 -10.92 -11.04 8.04
N GLU A 67 -9.93 -10.16 7.96
CA GLU A 67 -9.91 -9.03 7.04
C GLU A 67 -9.23 -9.37 5.70
N LYS A 68 -8.69 -10.57 5.57
CA LYS A 68 -7.96 -11.06 4.41
C LYS A 68 -8.69 -12.22 3.76
N PHE A 69 -8.76 -12.20 2.44
CA PHE A 69 -9.26 -13.30 1.63
C PHE A 69 -8.13 -13.80 0.72
N PHE A 70 -7.98 -15.12 0.63
CA PHE A 70 -6.94 -15.77 -0.16
C PHE A 70 -7.56 -16.54 -1.32
N PRO A 71 -7.76 -15.93 -2.47
CA PRO A 71 -8.35 -16.61 -3.62
C PRO A 71 -7.38 -17.66 -4.19
N ASN A 72 -7.93 -18.79 -4.62
CA ASN A 72 -7.13 -19.84 -5.25
C ASN A 72 -6.94 -19.58 -6.74
N LYS A 73 -7.94 -18.98 -7.39
CA LYS A 73 -7.93 -18.73 -8.83
C LYS A 73 -8.69 -17.47 -9.21
N VAL A 74 -8.39 -16.94 -10.39
CA VAL A 74 -9.17 -15.93 -11.09
C VAL A 74 -9.73 -16.57 -12.35
N SER A 75 -11.04 -16.45 -12.56
CA SER A 75 -11.72 -16.94 -13.78
C SER A 75 -12.07 -15.77 -14.69
N PHE A 76 -11.78 -15.90 -15.95
CA PHE A 76 -12.10 -14.90 -16.98
C PHE A 76 -13.25 -15.40 -17.84
N TYR A 77 -14.20 -14.52 -18.11
CA TYR A 77 -15.38 -14.81 -18.92
C TYR A 77 -15.55 -13.80 -20.04
N SER A 78 -16.05 -14.25 -21.18
CA SER A 78 -16.44 -13.39 -22.29
C SER A 78 -17.70 -12.61 -21.94
N LEU A 79 -17.68 -11.30 -22.13
CA LEU A 79 -18.90 -10.47 -21.97
C LEU A 79 -19.94 -10.74 -23.06
N LYS A 80 -19.53 -11.23 -24.24
CA LYS A 80 -20.41 -11.43 -25.40
C LYS A 80 -21.34 -12.63 -25.23
N ASN A 81 -20.82 -13.75 -24.78
CA ASN A 81 -21.54 -15.02 -24.71
C ASN A 81 -21.51 -15.66 -23.32
N LYS A 82 -20.87 -15.01 -22.35
CA LYS A 82 -20.66 -15.51 -20.99
C LYS A 82 -19.85 -16.80 -20.88
N ASP A 83 -19.22 -17.23 -21.96
CA ASP A 83 -18.36 -18.40 -21.93
C ASP A 83 -17.09 -18.13 -21.13
N LYS A 84 -16.65 -19.16 -20.44
CA LYS A 84 -15.38 -19.12 -19.72
C LYS A 84 -14.22 -19.12 -20.72
N ILE A 85 -13.35 -18.12 -20.62
CA ILE A 85 -12.15 -17.99 -21.43
C ILE A 85 -11.02 -18.83 -20.85
N CYS A 86 -10.70 -18.61 -19.55
CA CYS A 86 -9.66 -19.36 -18.88
C CYS A 86 -9.76 -19.21 -17.36
N ASP A 87 -9.07 -20.09 -16.65
CA ASP A 87 -8.75 -19.98 -15.22
C ASP A 87 -7.26 -19.72 -15.06
N LEU A 88 -6.91 -18.74 -14.21
CA LEU A 88 -5.55 -18.53 -13.75
C LEU A 88 -5.45 -19.04 -12.31
N ASN A 89 -4.65 -20.07 -12.10
CA ASN A 89 -4.35 -20.58 -10.76
C ASN A 89 -3.35 -19.65 -10.07
N ILE A 90 -3.86 -18.74 -9.24
CA ILE A 90 -3.02 -17.78 -8.51
C ILE A 90 -2.42 -18.37 -7.24
N SER A 91 -3.02 -19.42 -6.68
CA SER A 91 -2.46 -20.10 -5.52
C SER A 91 -1.12 -20.81 -5.82
N ALA A 92 -0.84 -21.11 -7.08
CA ALA A 92 0.44 -21.68 -7.51
C ALA A 92 1.64 -20.73 -7.27
N PHE A 93 1.40 -19.43 -7.10
CA PHE A 93 2.44 -18.44 -6.79
C PHE A 93 2.63 -18.22 -5.30
N ASN A 94 1.79 -18.81 -4.46
CA ASN A 94 1.88 -18.68 -3.00
C ASN A 94 3.09 -19.46 -2.47
N ASP A 95 3.70 -18.92 -1.41
CA ASP A 95 4.62 -19.68 -0.56
C ASP A 95 4.08 -19.75 0.87
N THR A 96 4.89 -20.27 1.80
CA THR A 96 4.46 -20.55 3.18
C THR A 96 3.92 -19.32 3.90
N ASN A 97 4.57 -18.18 3.71
CA ASN A 97 4.29 -16.95 4.45
C ASN A 97 3.61 -15.87 3.60
N ASP A 98 3.75 -15.94 2.29
CA ASP A 98 3.31 -14.92 1.37
C ASP A 98 2.23 -15.47 0.43
N LYS A 99 0.99 -15.10 0.67
CA LYS A 99 -0.15 -15.57 -0.12
C LYS A 99 -0.78 -14.42 -0.87
N TYR A 100 -1.16 -14.67 -2.11
CA TYR A 100 -2.00 -13.75 -2.85
C TYR A 100 -3.21 -13.38 -2.00
N THR A 101 -3.41 -12.09 -1.76
CA THR A 101 -4.37 -11.60 -0.77
C THR A 101 -5.30 -10.57 -1.39
N THR A 102 -6.59 -10.72 -1.13
CA THR A 102 -7.60 -9.69 -1.40
C THR A 102 -8.10 -9.15 -0.07
N LEU A 103 -8.23 -7.84 0.04
CA LEU A 103 -8.76 -7.17 1.22
C LEU A 103 -9.40 -5.84 0.81
N GLN A 104 -10.08 -5.21 1.75
CA GLN A 104 -10.60 -3.86 1.54
C GLN A 104 -9.43 -2.86 1.51
N ARG A 105 -9.48 -1.92 0.58
CA ARG A 105 -8.43 -0.90 0.43
C ARG A 105 -8.21 -0.10 1.71
N PHE A 106 -9.31 0.20 2.43
CA PHE A 106 -9.21 0.95 3.67
C PHE A 106 -8.41 0.20 4.75
N THR A 107 -8.57 -1.13 4.87
CA THR A 107 -7.79 -1.96 5.81
C THR A 107 -6.29 -1.83 5.58
N LEU A 108 -5.85 -1.83 4.31
CA LEU A 108 -4.44 -1.63 4.00
C LEU A 108 -3.96 -0.22 4.35
N ILE A 109 -4.76 0.80 4.03
CA ILE A 109 -4.41 2.18 4.32
C ILE A 109 -4.35 2.43 5.83
N ASP A 110 -5.33 1.93 6.58
CA ASP A 110 -5.37 2.06 8.04
C ASP A 110 -4.14 1.36 8.66
N PHE A 111 -3.83 0.15 8.24
CA PHE A 111 -2.62 -0.54 8.65
C PHE A 111 -1.36 0.29 8.42
N LEU A 112 -1.19 0.85 7.21
CA LEU A 112 -0.02 1.65 6.85
C LEU A 112 0.06 2.95 7.66
N LYS A 113 -1.08 3.63 7.84
CA LYS A 113 -1.18 4.85 8.63
C LYS A 113 -0.78 4.60 10.09
N ASN A 114 -1.27 3.51 10.69
CA ASN A 114 -0.99 3.14 12.07
C ASN A 114 0.49 2.74 12.32
N LYS A 115 1.29 2.58 11.25
CA LYS A 115 2.75 2.40 11.34
C LYS A 115 3.52 3.72 11.51
N LEU A 116 2.85 4.85 11.30
CA LEU A 116 3.48 6.16 11.29
C LEU A 116 2.99 7.01 12.49
N PRO A 117 3.85 7.85 13.08
CA PRO A 117 3.42 8.87 14.03
C PRO A 117 2.45 9.85 13.35
N ASN A 118 1.51 10.38 14.11
CA ASN A 118 0.48 11.29 13.59
C ASN A 118 1.05 12.60 13.02
N ASP A 119 2.17 13.07 13.55
CA ASP A 119 2.84 14.31 13.16
C ASP A 119 3.70 14.19 11.90
N LEU A 120 3.93 12.97 11.43
CA LEU A 120 4.74 12.74 10.23
C LEU A 120 4.01 13.13 8.94
N ILE A 121 2.68 13.10 8.95
CA ILE A 121 1.86 13.40 7.77
C ILE A 121 1.27 14.80 7.90
N ASN A 122 1.69 15.69 7.01
CA ASN A 122 1.17 17.05 6.88
C ASN A 122 0.01 17.07 5.88
N TYR A 123 -1.20 17.14 6.40
CA TYR A 123 -2.43 17.23 5.62
C TYR A 123 -2.68 18.64 5.08
N ASN A 124 -3.58 18.77 4.10
CA ASN A 124 -3.92 20.03 3.43
C ASN A 124 -2.70 20.71 2.80
N LYS A 125 -1.70 19.93 2.39
CA LYS A 125 -0.46 20.40 1.78
C LYS A 125 -0.34 19.87 0.35
N LYS A 126 -0.87 20.63 -0.61
CA LYS A 126 -0.70 20.35 -2.03
C LYS A 126 0.65 20.89 -2.51
N VAL A 127 1.54 19.98 -2.85
CA VAL A 127 2.81 20.36 -3.50
C VAL A 127 2.50 20.74 -4.94
N ILE A 128 2.89 21.96 -5.32
CA ILE A 128 2.65 22.55 -6.65
C ILE A 128 3.92 22.60 -7.50
N GLU A 129 5.09 22.66 -6.86
CA GLU A 129 6.37 22.76 -7.55
C GLU A 129 7.49 22.17 -6.70
N VAL A 130 8.49 21.58 -7.34
CA VAL A 130 9.75 21.17 -6.73
C VAL A 130 10.88 21.84 -7.51
N LYS A 131 11.64 22.70 -6.85
CA LYS A 131 12.81 23.37 -7.46
C LYS A 131 14.07 22.67 -7.03
N ASN A 132 14.93 22.37 -7.99
CA ASN A 132 16.29 21.88 -7.72
C ASN A 132 17.24 23.09 -7.73
N GLU A 133 17.62 23.56 -6.56
CA GLU A 133 18.67 24.56 -6.44
C GLU A 133 20.02 23.85 -6.52
N SER A 134 20.61 23.81 -7.70
CA SER A 134 22.01 23.43 -7.85
C SER A 134 22.84 24.41 -7.03
N LYS A 135 23.47 23.96 -5.96
CA LYS A 135 24.53 24.74 -5.32
C LYS A 135 25.66 24.86 -6.35
N ILE A 136 25.85 26.06 -6.88
CA ILE A 136 27.04 26.48 -7.61
C ILE A 136 28.24 26.45 -6.63
#